data_d2805adbeac37b168c5f1eb6e62c8328
#
_entry.id   d2805adbeac37b168c5f1eb6e62c8328
#
_cell.length_a   1.000
_cell.length_b   1.000
_cell.length_c   1.000
_cell.angle_alpha   90.00
_cell.angle_beta   90.00
_cell.angle_gamma   90.00
#
_symmetry.space_group_name_H-M   'P 1'
#
loop_
_entity.id
_entity.type
_entity.pdbx_description
1 polymer ?
#
loop_
_entity_poly.entity_id
_entity_poly.type
_entity_poly.pdbx_seq_one_letter_code
_entity_poly.pdbx_strand_id
1 'polypeptide(L)'
;MTLVVPDPTRTVPLPLRQQADVRDRWLTQRLLDLLPVLMDRAGIDLWLVVGRENNEDPVLATLLPATWLSARRRVVLVLHRSDDGVTPVAVSRYPVGQFLPGWTSEDDGDRGDEQAQWAAVRRIVEQAAPRRIGVDVSARCALADGLSVTDHGLLTEALGPHARRLVPAEDLVVGWLETRLPEEIAALDALNGLTDRVLAEALSPAGVTPGTTTAADLAWWVHQRLADLGVPPWFHPGVTVQRAGVPLRGRHGLELPAVPQDAALLPGDLVTCDAGLASLGLTTDLQRTAYLLRPGETAPPPGLSRAWTAGTRVQALTAAALCAGRTGNEVLAAARAAATAEGLAAEVYSHPIGVHGHGAGPAIGRWDDQHGVPGDGDRVLHPDTVYALELAVRVPVPEWDGQCVRLALEEAVALTDTGVTYLGERQTELLVVPGAQVTPTTGAAGSRAAAPRRVARRRRPPG
;
A
#
# COMPACT_ATOMS: atom_id res chain seq x y z
N MET A 1 -7.09 7.81 30.07
CA MET A 1 -5.74 7.79 29.49
C MET A 1 -5.88 8.47 28.13
N THR A 2 -5.26 9.63 27.93
CA THR A 2 -5.45 10.47 26.75
C THR A 2 -4.93 9.72 25.52
N LEU A 3 -5.76 9.55 24.49
CA LEU A 3 -5.42 8.99 23.21
C LEU A 3 -4.24 9.79 22.62
N VAL A 4 -3.09 9.15 22.46
CA VAL A 4 -2.00 9.70 21.66
C VAL A 4 -2.29 9.34 20.21
N VAL A 5 -3.17 10.12 19.58
CA VAL A 5 -3.27 10.14 18.12
C VAL A 5 -1.91 10.64 17.61
N PRO A 6 -1.31 10.02 16.57
CA PRO A 6 -0.12 10.56 15.96
C PRO A 6 -0.39 12.02 15.57
N ASP A 7 0.42 12.94 16.08
CA ASP A 7 0.34 14.36 15.75
C ASP A 7 0.61 14.51 14.23
N PRO A 8 -0.35 14.96 13.43
CA PRO A 8 -0.19 15.11 11.98
C PRO A 8 0.92 16.10 11.60
N THR A 9 1.36 16.94 12.57
CA THR A 9 2.48 17.86 12.38
C THR A 9 3.85 17.21 12.63
N ARG A 10 3.89 15.99 13.16
CA ARG A 10 5.15 15.28 13.42
C ARG A 10 5.80 14.84 12.11
N THR A 11 7.01 15.31 11.92
CA THR A 11 7.89 14.91 10.79
C THR A 11 8.62 13.59 11.05
N VAL A 12 8.44 12.97 12.21
CA VAL A 12 9.16 11.77 12.66
C VAL A 12 8.15 10.74 13.17
N PRO A 13 8.28 9.46 12.77
CA PRO A 13 7.43 8.37 13.28
C PRO A 13 7.51 8.23 14.79
N LEU A 14 6.49 7.61 15.39
CA LEU A 14 6.52 7.26 16.80
C LEU A 14 7.72 6.33 17.10
N PRO A 15 8.34 6.40 18.29
CA PRO A 15 9.31 5.40 18.75
C PRO A 15 8.71 3.99 18.71
N LEU A 16 9.52 2.97 18.39
CA LEU A 16 9.05 1.59 18.18
C LEU A 16 8.20 1.03 19.33
N ARG A 17 8.55 1.32 20.59
CA ARG A 17 7.73 0.91 21.76
C ARG A 17 6.34 1.52 21.71
N GLN A 18 6.23 2.82 21.37
CA GLN A 18 4.93 3.49 21.26
C GLN A 18 4.13 2.96 20.07
N GLN A 19 4.79 2.61 18.95
CA GLN A 19 4.15 1.93 17.84
C GLN A 19 3.58 0.57 18.27
N ALA A 20 4.33 -0.21 19.04
CA ALA A 20 3.86 -1.49 19.59
C ALA A 20 2.64 -1.31 20.50
N ASP A 21 2.69 -0.35 21.43
CA ASP A 21 1.58 -0.05 22.33
C ASP A 21 0.30 0.37 21.57
N VAL A 22 0.45 1.13 20.47
CA VAL A 22 -0.67 1.53 19.60
C VAL A 22 -1.25 0.31 18.89
N ARG A 23 -0.41 -0.51 18.24
CA ARG A 23 -0.83 -1.70 17.49
C ARG A 23 -1.56 -2.72 18.39
N ASP A 24 -1.04 -2.99 19.58
CA ASP A 24 -1.65 -3.94 20.52
C ASP A 24 -3.00 -3.43 21.05
N ARG A 25 -3.16 -2.11 21.26
CA ARG A 25 -4.44 -1.50 21.60
C ARG A 25 -5.44 -1.61 20.44
N TRP A 26 -5.04 -1.31 19.22
CA TRP A 26 -5.90 -1.48 18.03
C TRP A 26 -6.31 -2.94 17.84
N LEU A 27 -5.38 -3.88 17.97
CA LEU A 27 -5.72 -5.31 17.88
C LEU A 27 -6.78 -5.69 18.92
N THR A 28 -6.61 -5.24 20.18
CA THR A 28 -7.61 -5.48 21.23
C THR A 28 -8.98 -4.92 20.84
N GLN A 29 -9.04 -3.69 20.37
CA GLN A 29 -10.29 -3.05 19.95
C GLN A 29 -10.91 -3.76 18.74
N ARG A 30 -10.10 -4.14 17.74
CA ARG A 30 -10.57 -4.89 16.57
C ARG A 30 -11.17 -6.25 16.96
N LEU A 31 -10.56 -6.95 17.91
CA LEU A 31 -11.07 -8.24 18.40
C LEU A 31 -12.40 -8.07 19.16
N LEU A 32 -12.56 -6.99 19.90
CA LEU A 32 -13.75 -6.74 20.72
C LEU A 32 -14.92 -6.14 19.94
N ASP A 33 -14.65 -5.15 19.10
CA ASP A 33 -15.69 -4.32 18.49
C ASP A 33 -15.95 -4.69 17.01
N LEU A 34 -14.88 -4.97 16.24
CA LEU A 34 -14.98 -5.20 14.80
C LEU A 34 -15.22 -6.67 14.45
N LEU A 35 -14.44 -7.59 15.03
CA LEU A 35 -14.47 -9.00 14.64
C LEU A 35 -15.85 -9.66 14.84
N PRO A 36 -16.60 -9.39 15.92
CA PRO A 36 -17.94 -9.95 16.06
C PRO A 36 -18.87 -9.60 14.89
N VAL A 37 -18.83 -8.33 14.45
CA VAL A 37 -19.65 -7.83 13.33
C VAL A 37 -19.26 -8.52 12.02
N LEU A 38 -17.96 -8.70 11.79
CA LEU A 38 -17.44 -9.36 10.59
C LEU A 38 -17.78 -10.85 10.56
N MET A 39 -17.67 -11.53 11.70
CA MET A 39 -18.04 -12.95 11.83
C MET A 39 -19.53 -13.16 11.58
N ASP A 40 -20.39 -12.30 12.14
CA ASP A 40 -21.83 -12.34 11.92
C ASP A 40 -22.17 -12.10 10.43
N ARG A 41 -21.53 -11.11 9.80
CA ARG A 41 -21.69 -10.81 8.37
C ARG A 41 -21.27 -11.99 7.47
N ALA A 42 -20.17 -12.66 7.81
CA ALA A 42 -19.67 -13.82 7.09
C ALA A 42 -20.41 -15.12 7.43
N GLY A 43 -21.24 -15.12 8.49
CA GLY A 43 -21.93 -16.30 8.99
C GLY A 43 -20.97 -17.38 9.49
N ILE A 44 -19.87 -16.99 10.15
CA ILE A 44 -18.85 -17.89 10.71
C ILE A 44 -18.93 -17.86 12.22
N ASP A 45 -19.16 -19.03 12.82
CA ASP A 45 -19.28 -19.17 14.29
C ASP A 45 -17.89 -19.30 14.96
N LEU A 46 -16.91 -19.88 14.24
CA LEU A 46 -15.55 -20.06 14.73
C LEU A 46 -14.56 -19.89 13.56
N TRP A 47 -13.53 -19.08 13.76
CA TRP A 47 -12.47 -18.87 12.77
C TRP A 47 -11.16 -19.44 13.27
N LEU A 48 -10.52 -20.29 12.46
CA LEU A 48 -9.23 -20.90 12.72
C LEU A 48 -8.18 -20.28 11.81
N VAL A 49 -7.21 -19.59 12.41
CA VAL A 49 -6.04 -19.07 11.69
C VAL A 49 -4.83 -19.89 12.09
N VAL A 50 -4.20 -20.53 11.13
CA VAL A 50 -3.09 -21.45 11.35
C VAL A 50 -1.85 -20.98 10.63
N GLY A 51 -0.76 -20.81 11.35
CA GLY A 51 0.52 -20.49 10.75
C GLY A 51 1.67 -21.22 11.42
N ARG A 52 2.76 -21.38 10.69
CA ARG A 52 4.04 -21.92 11.19
C ARG A 52 5.15 -20.93 10.96
N GLU A 53 6.16 -20.99 11.81
CA GLU A 53 7.41 -20.25 11.62
C GLU A 53 7.95 -20.49 10.19
N ASN A 54 8.17 -19.39 9.45
CA ASN A 54 8.58 -19.35 8.04
C ASN A 54 7.51 -19.87 7.02
N ASN A 55 6.28 -20.08 7.46
CA ASN A 55 5.13 -20.37 6.60
C ASN A 55 3.88 -19.84 7.28
N GLU A 56 3.85 -18.52 7.44
CA GLU A 56 2.78 -17.81 8.10
C GLU A 56 1.62 -17.56 7.14
N ASP A 57 0.41 -17.68 7.68
CA ASP A 57 -0.78 -17.14 7.05
C ASP A 57 -0.67 -15.60 6.95
N PRO A 58 -0.99 -14.96 5.82
CA PRO A 58 -0.95 -13.51 5.68
C PRO A 58 -1.75 -12.74 6.74
N VAL A 59 -2.86 -13.31 7.20
CA VAL A 59 -3.72 -12.71 8.23
C VAL A 59 -3.11 -12.83 9.62
N LEU A 60 -2.35 -13.89 9.88
CA LEU A 60 -1.79 -14.17 11.20
C LEU A 60 -0.99 -12.98 11.75
N ALA A 61 -0.18 -12.34 10.91
CA ALA A 61 0.63 -11.18 11.30
C ALA A 61 -0.21 -10.00 11.82
N THR A 62 -1.49 -9.91 11.43
CA THR A 62 -2.43 -8.86 11.86
C THR A 62 -3.13 -9.21 13.17
N LEU A 63 -3.03 -10.45 13.61
CA LEU A 63 -3.63 -11.00 14.84
C LEU A 63 -2.59 -11.24 15.94
N LEU A 64 -1.30 -11.15 15.63
CA LEU A 64 -0.22 -11.32 16.60
C LEU A 64 0.08 -10.01 17.32
N PRO A 65 0.48 -10.08 18.62
CA PRO A 65 0.94 -8.89 19.34
C PRO A 65 2.15 -8.26 18.62
N ALA A 66 2.30 -6.95 18.74
CA ALA A 66 3.32 -6.19 18.01
C ALA A 66 4.77 -6.62 18.30
N THR A 67 5.00 -7.32 19.40
CA THR A 67 6.31 -7.90 19.75
C THR A 67 6.59 -9.24 19.07
N TRP A 68 5.60 -9.82 18.38
CA TRP A 68 5.77 -11.03 17.59
C TRP A 68 5.97 -10.63 16.13
N LEU A 69 7.22 -10.64 15.68
CA LEU A 69 7.57 -10.30 14.29
C LEU A 69 7.30 -11.45 13.32
N SER A 70 7.12 -12.65 13.85
CA SER A 70 6.79 -13.88 13.11
C SER A 70 6.13 -14.88 14.05
N ALA A 71 5.50 -15.90 13.50
CA ALA A 71 5.04 -17.05 14.27
C ALA A 71 6.22 -17.76 14.96
N ARG A 72 5.98 -18.32 16.14
CA ARG A 72 6.94 -19.16 16.86
C ARG A 72 6.47 -20.58 16.83
N ARG A 73 7.09 -21.42 16.01
CA ARG A 73 6.62 -22.78 15.72
C ARG A 73 5.24 -22.75 15.08
N ARG A 74 4.35 -23.68 15.40
CA ARG A 74 2.94 -23.63 14.97
C ARG A 74 2.13 -22.81 15.95
N VAL A 75 1.32 -21.90 15.44
CA VAL A 75 0.31 -21.14 16.16
C VAL A 75 -1.03 -21.41 15.52
N VAL A 76 -2.02 -21.79 16.34
CA VAL A 76 -3.42 -21.88 15.91
C VAL A 76 -4.21 -20.89 16.75
N LEU A 77 -4.73 -19.86 16.12
CA LEU A 77 -5.65 -18.91 16.75
C LEU A 77 -7.07 -19.43 16.53
N VAL A 78 -7.83 -19.49 17.60
CA VAL A 78 -9.23 -19.92 17.62
C VAL A 78 -10.06 -18.73 18.07
N LEU A 79 -10.87 -18.20 17.19
CA LEU A 79 -11.72 -17.04 17.41
C LEU A 79 -13.16 -17.52 17.39
N HIS A 80 -13.75 -17.67 18.57
CA HIS A 80 -15.10 -18.23 18.74
C HIS A 80 -16.11 -17.12 19.00
N ARG A 81 -17.11 -16.99 18.14
CA ARG A 81 -18.25 -16.09 18.23
C ARG A 81 -19.34 -16.68 19.11
N SER A 82 -19.69 -16.01 20.18
CA SER A 82 -20.78 -16.34 21.08
C SER A 82 -21.67 -15.10 21.33
N ASP A 83 -22.77 -15.25 22.04
CA ASP A 83 -23.66 -14.12 22.39
C ASP A 83 -22.92 -13.01 23.16
N ASP A 84 -21.89 -13.36 23.93
CA ASP A 84 -21.07 -12.43 24.71
C ASP A 84 -19.95 -11.74 23.88
N GLY A 85 -19.84 -12.01 22.58
CA GLY A 85 -18.79 -11.47 21.71
C GLY A 85 -17.89 -12.54 21.14
N VAL A 86 -16.62 -12.20 20.87
CA VAL A 86 -15.60 -13.14 20.37
C VAL A 86 -14.64 -13.49 21.49
N THR A 87 -14.44 -14.80 21.72
CA THR A 87 -13.44 -15.31 22.65
C THR A 87 -12.18 -15.68 21.85
N PRO A 88 -11.08 -14.93 21.97
CA PRO A 88 -9.83 -15.21 21.30
C PRO A 88 -8.99 -16.21 22.12
N VAL A 89 -8.68 -17.37 21.56
CA VAL A 89 -7.88 -18.43 22.18
C VAL A 89 -6.67 -18.76 21.32
N ALA A 90 -5.50 -18.89 21.93
CA ALA A 90 -4.30 -19.35 21.24
C ALA A 90 -3.93 -20.77 21.68
N VAL A 91 -3.81 -21.66 20.72
CA VAL A 91 -3.23 -22.98 20.88
C VAL A 91 -1.81 -22.89 20.31
N SER A 92 -0.88 -22.53 21.18
CA SER A 92 0.49 -22.19 20.81
C SER A 92 1.45 -22.61 21.91
N ARG A 93 2.68 -22.91 21.55
CA ARG A 93 3.75 -23.27 22.49
C ARG A 93 4.03 -22.16 23.51
N TYR A 94 3.82 -20.92 23.12
CA TYR A 94 4.09 -19.73 23.91
C TYR A 94 2.82 -18.89 24.06
N PRO A 95 2.65 -18.17 25.16
CA PRO A 95 1.54 -17.21 25.31
C PRO A 95 1.52 -16.18 24.18
N VAL A 96 0.35 -15.89 23.63
CA VAL A 96 0.15 -14.96 22.51
C VAL A 96 -0.63 -13.73 23.00
N GLY A 97 0.07 -12.76 23.54
CA GLY A 97 -0.50 -11.47 23.94
C GLY A 97 -1.80 -11.58 24.72
N GLN A 98 -2.86 -10.98 24.20
CA GLN A 98 -4.20 -10.96 24.80
C GLN A 98 -5.05 -12.21 24.56
N PHE A 99 -4.55 -13.20 23.83
CA PHE A 99 -5.26 -14.47 23.61
C PHE A 99 -5.26 -15.32 24.87
N LEU A 100 -6.39 -15.94 25.18
CA LEU A 100 -6.47 -16.93 26.25
C LEU A 100 -5.66 -18.17 25.87
N PRO A 101 -4.87 -18.76 26.79
CA PRO A 101 -4.13 -19.97 26.49
C PRO A 101 -5.07 -21.18 26.36
N GLY A 102 -5.17 -21.76 25.18
CA GLY A 102 -5.91 -23.01 24.94
C GLY A 102 -5.06 -24.26 25.15
N TRP A 103 -3.76 -24.11 25.00
CA TRP A 103 -2.73 -25.09 25.26
C TRP A 103 -1.36 -24.41 25.19
N THR A 104 -0.41 -24.87 26.03
CA THR A 104 1.00 -24.45 26.02
C THR A 104 1.90 -25.67 26.17
N SER A 105 3.19 -25.54 25.87
CA SER A 105 4.14 -26.64 26.05
C SER A 105 4.32 -27.09 27.51
N GLU A 106 3.96 -26.25 28.47
CA GLU A 106 4.01 -26.58 29.90
C GLU A 106 2.96 -27.64 30.26
N ASP A 107 1.83 -27.67 29.54
CA ASP A 107 0.75 -28.63 29.73
C ASP A 107 1.19 -30.08 29.41
N ASP A 108 2.25 -30.24 28.63
CA ASP A 108 2.78 -31.54 28.14
C ASP A 108 4.13 -31.96 28.80
N GLY A 109 4.54 -31.26 29.85
CA GLY A 109 5.85 -31.51 30.45
C GLY A 109 7.03 -31.25 29.52
N ASP A 110 6.94 -30.17 28.76
CA ASP A 110 7.97 -29.62 27.84
C ASP A 110 8.30 -30.53 26.61
N ARG A 111 7.48 -31.50 26.28
CA ARG A 111 7.70 -32.40 25.12
C ARG A 111 7.35 -31.73 23.78
N GLY A 112 6.52 -30.66 23.80
CA GLY A 112 6.09 -29.95 22.60
C GLY A 112 5.42 -30.83 21.55
N ASP A 113 4.55 -31.73 22.00
CA ASP A 113 3.88 -32.69 21.15
C ASP A 113 2.88 -32.04 20.22
N GLU A 114 3.11 -32.16 18.91
CA GLU A 114 2.19 -31.65 17.88
C GLU A 114 0.81 -32.28 17.95
N GLN A 115 0.72 -33.56 18.38
CA GLN A 115 -0.55 -34.25 18.55
C GLN A 115 -1.37 -33.66 19.69
N ALA A 116 -0.73 -33.33 20.82
CA ALA A 116 -1.39 -32.67 21.93
C ALA A 116 -1.90 -31.25 21.54
N GLN A 117 -1.15 -30.51 20.73
CA GLN A 117 -1.60 -29.23 20.18
C GLN A 117 -2.89 -29.39 19.36
N TRP A 118 -2.92 -30.35 18.43
CA TRP A 118 -4.10 -30.62 17.61
C TRP A 118 -5.28 -31.19 18.44
N ALA A 119 -5.00 -32.02 19.46
CA ALA A 119 -6.03 -32.46 20.38
C ALA A 119 -6.66 -31.29 21.17
N ALA A 120 -5.88 -30.29 21.54
CA ALA A 120 -6.40 -29.08 22.16
C ALA A 120 -7.31 -28.28 21.22
N VAL A 121 -6.94 -28.10 19.95
CA VAL A 121 -7.80 -27.47 18.93
C VAL A 121 -9.15 -28.21 18.84
N ARG A 122 -9.10 -29.55 18.71
CA ARG A 122 -10.29 -30.39 18.64
C ARG A 122 -11.18 -30.19 19.87
N ARG A 123 -10.61 -30.23 21.09
CA ARG A 123 -11.36 -30.04 22.35
C ARG A 123 -12.08 -28.69 22.37
N ILE A 124 -11.42 -27.61 21.93
CA ILE A 124 -12.03 -26.27 21.88
C ILE A 124 -13.20 -26.26 20.89
N VAL A 125 -13.03 -26.85 19.70
CA VAL A 125 -14.09 -26.96 18.69
C VAL A 125 -15.27 -27.80 19.19
N GLU A 126 -15.03 -28.89 19.93
CA GLU A 126 -16.07 -29.71 20.54
C GLU A 126 -16.85 -28.94 21.59
N GLN A 127 -16.18 -28.16 22.45
CA GLN A 127 -16.81 -27.33 23.47
C GLN A 127 -17.60 -26.16 22.88
N ALA A 128 -17.06 -25.49 21.85
CA ALA A 128 -17.71 -24.39 21.17
C ALA A 128 -18.90 -24.85 20.30
N ALA A 129 -18.88 -26.11 19.84
CA ALA A 129 -19.91 -26.72 19.00
C ALA A 129 -20.36 -25.88 17.79
N PRO A 130 -19.44 -25.20 17.06
CA PRO A 130 -19.80 -24.27 15.98
C PRO A 130 -20.51 -25.00 14.85
N ARG A 131 -21.41 -24.32 14.14
CA ARG A 131 -22.05 -24.85 12.92
C ARG A 131 -21.13 -24.69 11.71
N ARG A 132 -20.40 -23.56 11.62
CA ARG A 132 -19.49 -23.22 10.53
C ARG A 132 -18.13 -22.79 11.09
N ILE A 133 -17.09 -23.45 10.60
CA ILE A 133 -15.70 -23.21 11.00
C ILE A 133 -14.98 -22.58 9.81
N GLY A 134 -14.67 -21.28 9.90
CA GLY A 134 -13.91 -20.58 8.88
C GLY A 134 -12.44 -20.99 8.91
N VAL A 135 -11.86 -21.19 7.73
CA VAL A 135 -10.43 -21.40 7.50
C VAL A 135 -9.96 -20.60 6.30
N ASP A 136 -8.72 -20.16 6.31
CA ASP A 136 -8.17 -19.26 5.30
C ASP A 136 -7.74 -20.03 4.05
N VAL A 137 -8.77 -20.39 3.26
CA VAL A 137 -8.66 -21.03 1.95
C VAL A 137 -9.48 -20.24 0.95
N SER A 138 -8.86 -19.83 -0.14
CA SER A 138 -9.50 -19.06 -1.21
C SER A 138 -8.89 -19.38 -2.57
N ALA A 139 -9.74 -19.45 -3.59
CA ALA A 139 -9.30 -19.56 -4.98
C ALA A 139 -9.14 -18.17 -5.67
N ARG A 140 -9.53 -17.07 -5.00
CA ARG A 140 -9.61 -15.73 -5.58
C ARG A 140 -8.73 -14.70 -4.86
N CYS A 141 -8.74 -14.70 -3.53
CA CYS A 141 -8.01 -13.75 -2.72
C CYS A 141 -6.79 -14.41 -2.08
N ALA A 142 -5.60 -14.12 -2.59
CA ALA A 142 -4.34 -14.69 -2.08
C ALA A 142 -4.10 -14.38 -0.59
N LEU A 143 -4.59 -13.24 -0.10
CA LEU A 143 -4.48 -12.85 1.32
C LEU A 143 -5.40 -13.69 2.23
N ALA A 144 -6.38 -14.39 1.65
CA ALA A 144 -7.30 -15.28 2.35
C ALA A 144 -7.02 -16.77 2.08
N ASP A 145 -5.86 -17.10 1.47
CA ASP A 145 -5.43 -18.46 1.12
C ASP A 145 -4.13 -18.83 1.84
N GLY A 146 -4.07 -18.56 3.14
CA GLY A 146 -2.86 -18.74 3.94
C GLY A 146 -2.73 -20.12 4.59
N LEU A 147 -3.80 -20.90 4.68
CA LEU A 147 -3.76 -22.24 5.26
C LEU A 147 -3.04 -23.21 4.35
N SER A 148 -1.83 -23.66 4.75
CA SER A 148 -1.07 -24.59 3.93
C SER A 148 -1.80 -25.92 3.73
N VAL A 149 -1.58 -26.57 2.59
CA VAL A 149 -2.13 -27.92 2.30
C VAL A 149 -1.79 -28.93 3.40
N THR A 150 -0.58 -28.84 3.98
CA THR A 150 -0.14 -29.72 5.06
C THR A 150 -0.95 -29.46 6.33
N ASP A 151 -1.09 -28.20 6.74
CA ASP A 151 -1.83 -27.86 7.96
C ASP A 151 -3.33 -28.07 7.78
N HIS A 152 -3.88 -27.89 6.58
CA HIS A 152 -5.25 -28.26 6.26
C HIS A 152 -5.50 -29.76 6.44
N GLY A 153 -4.57 -30.61 5.98
CA GLY A 153 -4.65 -32.07 6.16
C GLY A 153 -4.62 -32.47 7.65
N LEU A 154 -3.65 -31.95 8.41
CA LEU A 154 -3.51 -32.18 9.84
C LEU A 154 -4.73 -31.69 10.64
N LEU A 155 -5.24 -30.50 10.31
CA LEU A 155 -6.46 -29.95 10.92
C LEU A 155 -7.67 -30.85 10.64
N THR A 156 -7.83 -31.29 9.39
CA THR A 156 -8.93 -32.16 8.98
C THR A 156 -8.90 -33.50 9.74
N GLU A 157 -7.71 -34.11 9.85
CA GLU A 157 -7.51 -35.34 10.62
C GLU A 157 -7.85 -35.11 12.11
N ALA A 158 -7.30 -34.06 12.70
CA ALA A 158 -7.53 -33.73 14.11
C ALA A 158 -9.01 -33.49 14.44
N LEU A 159 -9.72 -32.76 13.59
CA LEU A 159 -11.15 -32.44 13.78
C LEU A 159 -12.06 -33.66 13.55
N GLY A 160 -11.63 -34.64 12.76
CA GLY A 160 -12.42 -35.83 12.46
C GLY A 160 -13.81 -35.49 11.90
N PRO A 161 -14.92 -35.94 12.52
CA PRO A 161 -16.27 -35.63 12.01
C PRO A 161 -16.62 -34.14 11.94
N HIS A 162 -15.94 -33.29 12.71
CA HIS A 162 -16.18 -31.83 12.71
C HIS A 162 -15.60 -31.15 11.48
N ALA A 163 -14.64 -31.77 10.78
CA ALA A 163 -14.03 -31.23 9.57
C ALA A 163 -15.05 -30.91 8.45
N ARG A 164 -16.20 -31.60 8.42
CA ARG A 164 -17.30 -31.29 7.48
C ARG A 164 -17.93 -29.90 7.66
N ARG A 165 -17.61 -29.21 8.77
CA ARG A 165 -18.06 -27.84 9.07
C ARG A 165 -17.07 -26.77 8.58
N LEU A 166 -15.89 -27.19 8.08
CA LEU A 166 -14.91 -26.28 7.51
C LEU A 166 -15.49 -25.59 6.27
N VAL A 167 -15.33 -24.28 6.23
CA VAL A 167 -15.75 -23.43 5.10
C VAL A 167 -14.68 -22.38 4.83
N PRO A 168 -14.55 -21.90 3.58
CA PRO A 168 -13.68 -20.76 3.29
C PRO A 168 -14.07 -19.54 4.13
N ALA A 169 -13.07 -18.86 4.70
CA ALA A 169 -13.24 -17.63 5.47
C ALA A 169 -12.99 -16.36 4.64
N GLU A 170 -12.95 -16.46 3.30
CA GLU A 170 -12.56 -15.38 2.39
C GLU A 170 -13.22 -14.04 2.72
N ASP A 171 -14.57 -14.01 2.86
CA ASP A 171 -15.28 -12.75 3.14
C ASP A 171 -15.00 -12.19 4.54
N LEU A 172 -14.73 -13.05 5.52
CA LEU A 172 -14.30 -12.63 6.86
C LEU A 172 -12.89 -12.02 6.81
N VAL A 173 -11.96 -12.71 6.14
CA VAL A 173 -10.58 -12.23 5.96
C VAL A 173 -10.54 -10.90 5.22
N VAL A 174 -11.27 -10.79 4.11
CA VAL A 174 -11.36 -9.52 3.36
C VAL A 174 -11.90 -8.42 4.25
N GLY A 175 -13.02 -8.65 4.94
CA GLY A 175 -13.58 -7.67 5.87
C GLY A 175 -12.61 -7.28 6.99
N TRP A 176 -11.87 -8.23 7.56
CA TRP A 176 -10.85 -7.97 8.56
C TRP A 176 -9.71 -7.10 8.03
N LEU A 177 -9.25 -7.34 6.81
CA LEU A 177 -8.13 -6.63 6.20
C LEU A 177 -8.52 -5.26 5.64
N GLU A 178 -9.75 -5.08 5.14
CA GLU A 178 -10.20 -3.83 4.51
C GLU A 178 -10.74 -2.80 5.51
N THR A 179 -11.39 -3.23 6.61
CA THR A 179 -12.06 -2.31 7.54
C THR A 179 -11.06 -1.68 8.52
N ARG A 180 -11.17 -0.37 8.70
CA ARG A 180 -10.31 0.42 9.60
C ARG A 180 -11.05 0.87 10.84
N LEU A 181 -10.33 1.00 11.95
CA LEU A 181 -10.80 1.78 13.10
C LEU A 181 -10.66 3.28 12.79
N PRO A 182 -11.45 4.16 13.43
CA PRO A 182 -11.27 5.61 13.26
C PRO A 182 -9.84 6.09 13.55
N GLU A 183 -9.17 5.51 14.56
CA GLU A 183 -7.77 5.82 14.86
C GLU A 183 -6.79 5.31 13.79
N GLU A 184 -7.08 4.19 13.12
CA GLU A 184 -6.28 3.72 11.98
C GLU A 184 -6.43 4.66 10.79
N ILE A 185 -7.64 5.20 10.53
CA ILE A 185 -7.86 6.22 9.48
C ILE A 185 -7.09 7.50 9.81
N ALA A 186 -7.15 7.97 11.06
CA ALA A 186 -6.39 9.15 11.48
C ALA A 186 -4.87 8.93 11.38
N ALA A 187 -4.39 7.71 11.65
CA ALA A 187 -2.98 7.36 11.45
C ALA A 187 -2.60 7.33 9.98
N LEU A 188 -3.45 6.80 9.10
CA LEU A 188 -3.25 6.82 7.65
C LEU A 188 -3.21 8.24 7.11
N ASP A 189 -4.05 9.15 7.61
CA ASP A 189 -4.00 10.57 7.25
C ASP A 189 -2.63 11.18 7.53
N ALA A 190 -2.09 10.97 8.74
CA ALA A 190 -0.75 11.46 9.13
C ALA A 190 0.38 10.80 8.31
N LEU A 191 0.28 9.49 8.01
CA LEU A 191 1.26 8.75 7.22
C LEU A 191 1.24 9.18 5.74
N ASN A 192 0.07 9.43 5.15
CA ASN A 192 -0.06 10.00 3.81
C ASN A 192 0.57 11.40 3.75
N GLY A 193 0.34 12.26 4.76
CA GLY A 193 1.02 13.55 4.86
C GLY A 193 2.55 13.43 4.97
N LEU A 194 3.08 12.36 5.60
CA LEU A 194 4.52 12.11 5.62
C LEU A 194 5.03 11.66 4.24
N THR A 195 4.32 10.75 3.57
CA THR A 195 4.64 10.30 2.21
C THR A 195 4.66 11.48 1.25
N ASP A 196 3.64 12.32 1.30
CA ASP A 196 3.54 13.54 0.48
C ASP A 196 4.75 14.46 0.65
N ARG A 197 5.15 14.75 1.89
CA ARG A 197 6.34 15.58 2.17
C ARG A 197 7.62 14.97 1.59
N VAL A 198 7.81 13.65 1.68
CA VAL A 198 8.98 12.97 1.11
C VAL A 198 8.99 13.07 -0.40
N LEU A 199 7.84 12.87 -1.05
CA LEU A 199 7.70 13.00 -2.49
C LEU A 199 7.88 14.43 -2.98
N ALA A 200 7.36 15.43 -2.24
CA ALA A 200 7.57 16.83 -2.55
C ALA A 200 9.06 17.25 -2.39
N GLU A 201 9.75 16.74 -1.36
CA GLU A 201 11.19 16.93 -1.18
C GLU A 201 11.97 16.27 -2.33
N ALA A 202 11.61 15.05 -2.74
CA ALA A 202 12.21 14.34 -3.86
C ALA A 202 12.07 15.11 -5.19
N LEU A 203 10.88 15.66 -5.44
CA LEU A 203 10.53 16.43 -6.63
C LEU A 203 10.88 17.94 -6.47
N SER A 204 11.98 18.23 -5.81
CA SER A 204 12.54 19.56 -5.59
C SER A 204 14.04 19.58 -5.91
N PRO A 205 14.74 20.73 -5.82
CA PRO A 205 16.19 20.76 -5.97
C PRO A 205 16.96 19.89 -4.96
N ALA A 206 16.32 19.39 -3.90
CA ALA A 206 16.94 18.45 -2.96
C ALA A 206 17.12 17.05 -3.57
N GLY A 207 16.16 16.58 -4.39
CA GLY A 207 16.22 15.26 -5.05
C GLY A 207 16.63 15.33 -6.52
N VAL A 208 16.34 16.43 -7.23
CA VAL A 208 16.54 16.54 -8.68
C VAL A 208 17.54 17.64 -9.04
N THR A 209 18.61 17.23 -9.71
CA THR A 209 19.52 18.13 -10.47
C THR A 209 19.32 17.85 -11.96
N PRO A 210 18.61 18.71 -12.71
CA PRO A 210 18.35 18.49 -14.13
C PRO A 210 19.64 18.31 -14.92
N GLY A 211 19.66 17.34 -15.85
CA GLY A 211 20.83 16.95 -16.62
C GLY A 211 21.80 16.01 -15.92
N THR A 212 21.59 15.70 -14.64
CA THR A 212 22.47 14.81 -13.85
C THR A 212 21.70 13.67 -13.19
N THR A 213 20.67 13.97 -12.40
CA THR A 213 19.84 12.97 -11.71
C THR A 213 19.08 12.12 -12.74
N THR A 214 19.16 10.80 -12.64
CA THR A 214 18.35 9.86 -13.44
C THR A 214 17.04 9.51 -12.71
N ALA A 215 16.09 8.90 -13.41
CA ALA A 215 14.87 8.37 -12.78
C ALA A 215 15.21 7.32 -11.71
N ALA A 216 16.18 6.46 -11.99
CA ALA A 216 16.68 5.46 -11.03
C ALA A 216 17.32 6.10 -9.79
N ASP A 217 18.14 7.14 -9.96
CA ASP A 217 18.74 7.87 -8.81
C ASP A 217 17.66 8.47 -7.92
N LEU A 218 16.59 9.05 -8.51
CA LEU A 218 15.49 9.64 -7.75
C LEU A 218 14.69 8.57 -6.99
N ALA A 219 14.45 7.40 -7.59
CA ALA A 219 13.80 6.29 -6.91
C ALA A 219 14.61 5.82 -5.67
N TRP A 220 15.93 5.68 -5.83
CA TRP A 220 16.83 5.35 -4.71
C TRP A 220 16.91 6.46 -3.66
N TRP A 221 16.85 7.71 -4.07
CA TRP A 221 16.79 8.83 -3.14
C TRP A 221 15.56 8.75 -2.22
N VAL A 222 14.37 8.51 -2.81
CA VAL A 222 13.12 8.35 -2.04
C VAL A 222 13.22 7.14 -1.11
N HIS A 223 13.71 6.00 -1.61
CA HIS A 223 13.89 4.79 -0.79
C HIS A 223 14.77 5.07 0.42
N GLN A 224 15.94 5.68 0.20
CA GLN A 224 16.88 6.01 1.27
C GLN A 224 16.26 7.01 2.26
N ARG A 225 15.55 8.02 1.76
CA ARG A 225 14.91 9.03 2.60
C ARG A 225 13.85 8.44 3.53
N LEU A 226 13.03 7.52 3.04
CA LEU A 226 12.05 6.78 3.85
C LEU A 226 12.75 5.90 4.91
N ALA A 227 13.81 5.21 4.53
CA ALA A 227 14.60 4.40 5.46
C ALA A 227 15.26 5.25 6.56
N ASP A 228 15.82 6.41 6.21
CA ASP A 228 16.43 7.35 7.18
C ASP A 228 15.42 7.90 8.18
N LEU A 229 14.15 8.01 7.77
CA LEU A 229 13.03 8.39 8.64
C LEU A 229 12.52 7.21 9.49
N GLY A 230 13.01 5.99 9.28
CA GLY A 230 12.57 4.79 9.99
C GLY A 230 11.19 4.29 9.56
N VAL A 231 10.75 4.62 8.35
CA VAL A 231 9.50 4.17 7.72
C VAL A 231 9.82 3.54 6.36
N PRO A 232 10.24 2.26 6.34
CA PRO A 232 10.66 1.63 5.09
C PRO A 232 9.52 1.63 4.07
N PRO A 233 9.82 1.76 2.77
CA PRO A 233 8.82 1.56 1.73
C PRO A 233 8.40 0.09 1.68
N TRP A 234 7.14 -0.17 1.30
CA TRP A 234 6.63 -1.53 1.09
C TRP A 234 6.88 -2.02 -0.36
N PHE A 235 7.21 -1.12 -1.27
CA PHE A 235 7.73 -1.42 -2.61
C PHE A 235 8.87 -0.46 -2.96
N HIS A 236 9.70 -0.81 -3.95
CA HIS A 236 10.73 0.10 -4.43
C HIS A 236 10.08 1.27 -5.18
N PRO A 237 10.32 2.53 -4.79
CA PRO A 237 9.68 3.68 -5.41
C PRO A 237 9.80 3.68 -6.93
N GLY A 238 8.70 4.00 -7.62
CA GLY A 238 8.63 4.08 -9.06
C GLY A 238 8.85 5.53 -9.53
N VAL A 239 9.64 5.72 -10.59
CA VAL A 239 9.77 7.02 -11.25
C VAL A 239 9.51 6.86 -12.73
N THR A 240 8.55 7.60 -13.26
CA THR A 240 8.26 7.62 -14.70
C THR A 240 8.49 9.01 -15.27
N VAL A 241 8.99 9.06 -16.50
CA VAL A 241 9.35 10.31 -17.18
C VAL A 241 8.68 10.37 -18.53
N GLN A 242 7.96 11.45 -18.79
CA GLN A 242 7.46 11.78 -20.12
C GLN A 242 8.18 13.01 -20.64
N ARG A 243 8.60 12.95 -21.90
CA ARG A 243 9.42 13.96 -22.56
C ARG A 243 8.86 14.30 -23.92
N ALA A 244 8.86 15.57 -24.28
CA ALA A 244 8.50 16.03 -25.62
C ALA A 244 9.37 15.34 -26.70
N GLY A 245 8.73 14.84 -27.74
CA GLY A 245 9.39 14.06 -28.82
C GLY A 245 9.69 12.60 -28.49
N VAL A 246 9.36 12.13 -27.27
CA VAL A 246 9.46 10.71 -26.89
C VAL A 246 8.04 10.18 -26.67
N PRO A 247 7.45 9.49 -27.66
CA PRO A 247 6.10 8.98 -27.55
C PRO A 247 5.99 7.86 -26.52
N LEU A 248 4.80 7.67 -25.97
CA LEU A 248 4.48 6.50 -25.16
C LEU A 248 4.72 5.22 -25.98
N ARG A 249 5.12 4.14 -25.33
CA ARG A 249 5.29 2.83 -25.98
C ARG A 249 4.21 1.86 -25.53
N GLY A 250 3.51 1.29 -26.52
CA GLY A 250 2.45 0.32 -26.30
C GLY A 250 2.97 -1.10 -26.10
N ARG A 251 2.42 -1.78 -25.09
CA ARG A 251 2.45 -3.24 -24.95
C ARG A 251 1.04 -3.71 -24.58
N HIS A 252 0.49 -4.66 -25.33
CA HIS A 252 -0.83 -5.27 -25.02
C HIS A 252 -1.97 -4.25 -24.80
N GLY A 253 -1.99 -3.16 -25.59
CA GLY A 253 -3.01 -2.12 -25.47
C GLY A 253 -2.75 -1.03 -24.42
N LEU A 254 -1.71 -1.17 -23.59
CA LEU A 254 -1.26 -0.16 -22.65
C LEU A 254 -0.07 0.61 -23.24
N GLU A 255 -0.17 1.93 -23.25
CA GLU A 255 0.91 2.83 -23.64
C GLU A 255 1.51 3.49 -22.40
N LEU A 256 2.79 3.24 -22.15
CA LEU A 256 3.53 3.71 -20.99
C LEU A 256 4.64 4.70 -21.37
N PRO A 257 5.07 5.56 -20.43
CA PRO A 257 6.27 6.40 -20.60
C PRO A 257 7.48 5.57 -21.01
N ALA A 258 8.24 6.08 -21.99
CA ALA A 258 9.30 5.34 -22.67
C ALA A 258 10.72 5.92 -22.47
N VAL A 259 10.87 6.94 -21.63
CA VAL A 259 12.19 7.43 -21.24
C VAL A 259 12.87 6.38 -20.35
N PRO A 260 14.11 5.93 -20.69
CA PRO A 260 14.81 4.92 -19.89
C PRO A 260 15.10 5.37 -18.46
N GLN A 261 15.14 4.42 -17.52
CA GLN A 261 15.38 4.71 -16.10
C GLN A 261 16.76 5.28 -15.78
N ASP A 262 17.74 4.96 -16.62
CA ASP A 262 19.14 5.45 -16.56
C ASP A 262 19.35 6.77 -17.32
N ALA A 263 18.30 7.28 -17.98
CA ALA A 263 18.38 8.57 -18.65
C ALA A 263 18.29 9.72 -17.64
N ALA A 264 19.15 10.72 -17.82
CA ALA A 264 19.08 11.94 -17.00
C ALA A 264 17.75 12.67 -17.22
N LEU A 265 17.19 13.19 -16.12
CA LEU A 265 16.03 14.08 -16.11
C LEU A 265 16.45 15.42 -16.74
N LEU A 266 15.69 15.91 -17.70
CA LEU A 266 16.02 17.12 -18.45
C LEU A 266 14.99 18.23 -18.20
N PRO A 267 15.39 19.49 -18.33
CA PRO A 267 14.42 20.59 -18.39
C PRO A 267 13.36 20.33 -19.47
N GLY A 268 12.10 20.44 -19.09
CA GLY A 268 10.96 20.14 -19.97
C GLY A 268 10.36 18.74 -19.75
N ASP A 269 10.93 17.90 -18.88
CA ASP A 269 10.36 16.61 -18.52
C ASP A 269 9.18 16.75 -17.56
N LEU A 270 8.19 15.89 -17.72
CA LEU A 270 7.13 15.62 -16.76
C LEU A 270 7.51 14.34 -15.99
N VAL A 271 7.73 14.45 -14.70
CA VAL A 271 8.23 13.38 -13.83
C VAL A 271 7.16 13.02 -12.81
N THR A 272 6.75 11.76 -12.80
CA THR A 272 5.86 11.21 -11.77
C THR A 272 6.66 10.27 -10.88
N CYS A 273 6.58 10.49 -9.57
CA CYS A 273 7.18 9.64 -8.55
C CYS A 273 6.06 8.97 -7.75
N ASP A 274 6.19 7.67 -7.59
CA ASP A 274 5.25 6.77 -6.92
C ASP A 274 5.94 6.12 -5.73
N ALA A 275 5.39 6.26 -4.52
CA ALA A 275 5.96 5.67 -3.32
C ALA A 275 4.91 5.45 -2.23
N GLY A 276 5.14 4.38 -1.46
CA GLY A 276 4.38 4.06 -0.27
C GLY A 276 5.28 3.64 0.89
N LEU A 277 4.99 4.08 2.08
CA LEU A 277 5.69 3.70 3.31
C LEU A 277 4.88 2.69 4.13
N ALA A 278 5.58 2.01 5.05
CA ALA A 278 4.96 1.12 6.04
C ALA A 278 5.27 1.61 7.47
N SER A 279 4.23 1.80 8.27
CA SER A 279 4.35 2.14 9.69
C SER A 279 3.08 1.74 10.46
N LEU A 280 3.21 1.42 11.75
CA LEU A 280 2.09 1.00 12.61
C LEU A 280 1.31 -0.24 12.10
N GLY A 281 1.89 -1.03 11.18
CA GLY A 281 1.20 -2.13 10.50
C GLY A 281 0.24 -1.65 9.41
N LEU A 282 0.39 -0.39 8.97
CA LEU A 282 -0.37 0.23 7.88
C LEU A 282 0.59 0.66 6.77
N THR A 283 0.06 0.77 5.56
CA THR A 283 0.79 1.22 4.36
C THR A 283 0.12 2.41 3.72
N THR A 284 0.91 3.27 3.07
CA THR A 284 0.42 4.34 2.20
C THR A 284 0.76 4.05 0.75
N ASP A 285 0.10 4.72 -0.18
CA ASP A 285 0.40 4.71 -1.60
C ASP A 285 0.02 6.05 -2.20
N LEU A 286 0.98 6.74 -2.84
CA LEU A 286 0.78 8.09 -3.39
C LEU A 286 1.65 8.32 -4.60
N GLN A 287 1.10 9.00 -5.60
CA GLN A 287 1.86 9.54 -6.71
C GLN A 287 1.90 11.07 -6.65
N ARG A 288 3.09 11.61 -6.93
CA ARG A 288 3.29 13.07 -7.10
C ARG A 288 3.98 13.34 -8.43
N THR A 289 3.52 14.40 -9.10
CA THR A 289 4.00 14.74 -10.43
C THR A 289 4.55 16.16 -10.45
N ALA A 290 5.75 16.31 -11.02
CA ALA A 290 6.42 17.58 -11.21
C ALA A 290 6.78 17.82 -12.68
N TYR A 291 6.82 19.10 -13.06
CA TYR A 291 7.41 19.54 -14.32
C TYR A 291 8.77 20.21 -14.06
N LEU A 292 9.78 19.79 -14.80
CA LEU A 292 11.10 20.38 -14.73
C LEU A 292 11.14 21.62 -15.66
N LEU A 293 11.18 22.81 -15.06
CA LEU A 293 11.15 24.07 -15.82
C LEU A 293 12.33 24.17 -16.78
N ARG A 294 12.05 24.58 -18.02
CA ARG A 294 13.11 24.98 -18.97
C ARG A 294 13.71 26.33 -18.57
N PRO A 295 14.91 26.66 -19.03
CA PRO A 295 15.49 27.97 -18.80
C PRO A 295 14.54 29.09 -19.25
N GLY A 296 14.22 30.01 -18.33
CA GLY A 296 13.32 31.14 -18.59
C GLY A 296 11.83 30.85 -18.36
N GLU A 297 11.42 29.60 -18.12
CA GLU A 297 10.06 29.28 -17.72
C GLU A 297 9.84 29.54 -16.23
N THR A 298 8.64 29.99 -15.88
CA THR A 298 8.19 30.22 -14.49
C THR A 298 7.01 29.33 -14.11
N ALA A 299 6.42 28.62 -15.07
CA ALA A 299 5.28 27.73 -14.90
C ALA A 299 5.32 26.61 -15.96
N PRO A 300 4.63 25.49 -15.73
CA PRO A 300 4.44 24.45 -16.74
C PRO A 300 3.73 24.99 -18.00
N PRO A 301 3.95 24.39 -19.18
CA PRO A 301 3.19 24.71 -20.37
C PRO A 301 1.67 24.58 -20.14
N PRO A 302 0.86 25.49 -20.72
CA PRO A 302 -0.60 25.49 -20.51
C PRO A 302 -1.27 24.16 -20.85
N GLY A 303 -0.74 23.38 -21.81
CA GLY A 303 -1.23 22.06 -22.15
C GLY A 303 -1.07 21.05 -21.01
N LEU A 304 0.05 21.09 -20.31
CA LEU A 304 0.28 20.22 -19.14
C LEU A 304 -0.61 20.62 -17.96
N SER A 305 -0.80 21.93 -17.74
CA SER A 305 -1.72 22.44 -16.70
C SER A 305 -3.17 21.99 -16.99
N ARG A 306 -3.60 22.04 -18.27
CA ARG A 306 -4.93 21.49 -18.66
C ARG A 306 -5.02 19.99 -18.44
N ALA A 307 -3.96 19.24 -18.75
CA ALA A 307 -3.92 17.79 -18.49
C ALA A 307 -4.05 17.50 -16.99
N TRP A 308 -3.36 18.27 -16.13
CA TRP A 308 -3.50 18.17 -14.68
C TRP A 308 -4.94 18.43 -14.21
N THR A 309 -5.55 19.50 -14.70
CA THR A 309 -6.96 19.84 -14.41
C THR A 309 -7.91 18.72 -14.84
N ALA A 310 -7.67 18.11 -16.01
CA ALA A 310 -8.46 16.96 -16.45
C ALA A 310 -8.30 15.74 -15.53
N GLY A 311 -7.06 15.44 -15.10
CA GLY A 311 -6.77 14.36 -14.17
C GLY A 311 -7.44 14.57 -12.81
N THR A 312 -7.29 15.74 -12.20
CA THR A 312 -7.93 16.07 -10.91
C THR A 312 -9.45 16.09 -11.01
N ARG A 313 -10.01 16.42 -12.19
CA ARG A 313 -11.46 16.31 -12.44
C ARG A 313 -11.92 14.87 -12.44
N VAL A 314 -11.23 13.96 -13.16
CA VAL A 314 -11.55 12.51 -13.14
C VAL A 314 -11.41 11.95 -11.73
N GLN A 315 -10.41 12.37 -10.97
CA GLN A 315 -10.23 11.95 -9.58
C GLN A 315 -11.43 12.37 -8.71
N ALA A 316 -11.92 13.61 -8.89
CA ALA A 316 -13.12 14.08 -8.18
C ALA A 316 -14.39 13.30 -8.59
N LEU A 317 -14.54 12.95 -9.87
CA LEU A 317 -15.66 12.12 -10.37
C LEU A 317 -15.59 10.71 -9.80
N THR A 318 -14.40 10.12 -9.72
CA THR A 318 -14.20 8.78 -9.15
C THR A 318 -14.50 8.78 -7.65
N ALA A 319 -13.99 9.77 -6.91
CA ALA A 319 -14.31 9.94 -5.49
C ALA A 319 -15.82 10.09 -5.24
N ALA A 320 -16.52 10.86 -6.09
CA ALA A 320 -17.96 11.02 -6.00
C ALA A 320 -18.76 9.74 -6.34
N ALA A 321 -18.16 8.82 -7.09
CA ALA A 321 -18.77 7.52 -7.40
C ALA A 321 -18.61 6.50 -6.26
N LEU A 322 -17.61 6.67 -5.38
CA LEU A 322 -17.40 5.82 -4.20
C LEU A 322 -18.59 5.95 -3.25
N CYS A 323 -19.27 4.85 -3.01
CA CYS A 323 -20.45 4.82 -2.15
C CYS A 323 -20.57 3.43 -1.52
N ALA A 324 -20.75 3.37 -0.21
CA ALA A 324 -21.04 2.13 0.47
C ALA A 324 -22.30 1.46 -0.13
N GLY A 325 -22.25 0.15 -0.27
CA GLY A 325 -23.32 -0.64 -0.89
C GLY A 325 -23.21 -0.83 -2.42
N ARG A 326 -22.35 -0.07 -3.12
CA ARG A 326 -22.01 -0.34 -4.51
C ARG A 326 -20.89 -1.36 -4.61
N THR A 327 -20.84 -2.07 -5.74
CA THR A 327 -19.68 -2.90 -6.08
C THR A 327 -18.57 -2.05 -6.70
N GLY A 328 -17.32 -2.56 -6.68
CA GLY A 328 -16.20 -1.91 -7.36
C GLY A 328 -16.46 -1.70 -8.85
N ASN A 329 -17.11 -2.68 -9.52
CA ASN A 329 -17.49 -2.57 -10.93
C ASN A 329 -18.57 -1.51 -11.19
N GLU A 330 -19.52 -1.32 -10.28
CA GLU A 330 -20.51 -0.24 -10.37
C GLU A 330 -19.87 1.14 -10.19
N VAL A 331 -18.89 1.26 -9.28
CA VAL A 331 -18.11 2.49 -9.10
C VAL A 331 -17.30 2.79 -10.35
N LEU A 332 -16.58 1.82 -10.91
CA LEU A 332 -15.83 1.94 -12.15
C LEU A 332 -16.73 2.45 -13.30
N ALA A 333 -17.87 1.78 -13.50
CA ALA A 333 -18.80 2.15 -14.55
C ALA A 333 -19.32 3.58 -14.39
N ALA A 334 -19.71 3.98 -13.17
CA ALA A 334 -20.21 5.32 -12.87
C ALA A 334 -19.13 6.40 -13.08
N ALA A 335 -17.92 6.17 -12.58
CA ALA A 335 -16.78 7.11 -12.73
C ALA A 335 -16.43 7.32 -14.21
N ARG A 336 -16.32 6.24 -14.98
CA ARG A 336 -15.99 6.31 -16.41
C ARG A 336 -17.12 6.95 -17.24
N ALA A 337 -18.38 6.64 -16.93
CA ALA A 337 -19.51 7.29 -17.59
C ALA A 337 -19.52 8.81 -17.34
N ALA A 338 -19.28 9.24 -16.10
CA ALA A 338 -19.18 10.65 -15.75
C ALA A 338 -18.02 11.35 -16.47
N ALA A 339 -16.84 10.72 -16.50
CA ALA A 339 -15.67 11.25 -17.23
C ALA A 339 -15.96 11.36 -18.74
N THR A 340 -16.59 10.34 -19.35
CA THR A 340 -16.96 10.33 -20.77
C THR A 340 -17.95 11.44 -21.11
N ALA A 341 -18.93 11.69 -20.22
CA ALA A 341 -19.90 12.78 -20.41
C ALA A 341 -19.25 14.18 -20.44
N GLU A 342 -18.08 14.33 -19.80
CA GLU A 342 -17.27 15.54 -19.85
C GLU A 342 -16.20 15.52 -20.95
N GLY A 343 -16.18 14.48 -21.81
CA GLY A 343 -15.19 14.33 -22.88
C GLY A 343 -13.78 13.95 -22.39
N LEU A 344 -13.67 13.40 -21.19
CA LEU A 344 -12.39 13.01 -20.58
C LEU A 344 -12.11 11.51 -20.85
N ALA A 345 -10.89 11.22 -21.34
CA ALA A 345 -10.41 9.85 -21.54
C ALA A 345 -9.75 9.36 -20.23
N ALA A 346 -10.54 8.63 -19.43
CA ALA A 346 -10.15 8.16 -18.11
C ALA A 346 -9.83 6.66 -18.09
N GLU A 347 -8.74 6.31 -17.40
CA GLU A 347 -8.39 4.95 -16.97
C GLU A 347 -8.48 4.96 -15.43
N VAL A 348 -9.34 4.13 -14.82
CA VAL A 348 -9.50 4.04 -13.34
C VAL A 348 -9.04 2.67 -12.90
N TYR A 349 -8.13 2.60 -11.92
CA TYR A 349 -7.58 1.35 -11.40
C TYR A 349 -7.25 1.47 -9.92
N SER A 350 -8.23 1.95 -9.17
CA SER A 350 -8.17 2.20 -7.72
C SER A 350 -8.35 0.89 -6.95
N HIS A 351 -7.67 0.77 -5.82
CA HIS A 351 -7.67 -0.44 -5.00
C HIS A 351 -7.75 -0.14 -3.50
N PRO A 352 -8.20 -1.09 -2.66
CA PRO A 352 -8.13 -0.96 -1.21
C PRO A 352 -6.68 -0.86 -0.73
N ILE A 353 -6.47 -0.06 0.33
CA ILE A 353 -5.17 0.10 0.99
C ILE A 353 -5.35 0.11 2.51
N GLY A 354 -4.34 -0.30 3.23
CA GLY A 354 -4.35 -0.29 4.69
C GLY A 354 -3.26 -1.17 5.27
N VAL A 355 -3.56 -2.40 5.66
CA VAL A 355 -2.54 -3.36 6.14
C VAL A 355 -1.58 -3.74 5.02
N HIS A 356 -2.09 -3.88 3.82
CA HIS A 356 -1.33 -4.14 2.60
C HIS A 356 -1.51 -2.98 1.63
N GLY A 357 -0.49 -2.66 0.85
CA GLY A 357 -0.55 -1.61 -0.16
C GLY A 357 -1.55 -1.96 -1.26
N HIS A 358 -1.43 -3.14 -1.86
CA HIS A 358 -2.52 -3.73 -2.66
C HIS A 358 -3.37 -4.59 -1.71
N GLY A 359 -4.38 -3.96 -1.10
CA GLY A 359 -5.20 -4.54 -0.04
C GLY A 359 -6.27 -5.50 -0.56
N ALA A 360 -6.79 -6.33 0.35
CA ALA A 360 -8.00 -7.11 0.09
C ALA A 360 -9.22 -6.17 0.08
N GLY A 361 -10.19 -6.46 -0.77
CA GLY A 361 -11.44 -5.70 -0.91
C GLY A 361 -11.85 -5.47 -2.35
N PRO A 362 -12.86 -4.60 -2.60
CA PRO A 362 -13.37 -4.32 -3.95
C PRO A 362 -12.33 -3.61 -4.83
N ALA A 363 -11.94 -4.23 -5.95
CA ALA A 363 -11.15 -3.57 -6.98
C ALA A 363 -12.04 -2.65 -7.84
N ILE A 364 -11.56 -1.45 -8.16
CA ILE A 364 -12.27 -0.46 -8.98
C ILE A 364 -11.51 -0.31 -10.31
N GLY A 365 -11.70 -1.27 -11.22
CA GLY A 365 -10.91 -1.39 -12.42
C GLY A 365 -9.50 -1.93 -12.19
N ARG A 366 -8.81 -2.17 -13.28
CA ARG A 366 -7.37 -2.47 -13.32
C ARG A 366 -6.78 -1.74 -14.51
N TRP A 367 -5.52 -1.40 -14.45
CA TRP A 367 -4.83 -0.71 -15.53
C TRP A 367 -4.94 -1.43 -16.89
N ASP A 368 -5.06 -2.77 -16.89
CA ASP A 368 -5.19 -3.65 -18.04
C ASP A 368 -6.64 -4.08 -18.34
N ASP A 369 -7.60 -3.77 -17.45
CA ASP A 369 -9.01 -4.08 -17.63
C ASP A 369 -9.91 -2.95 -17.10
N GLN A 370 -10.51 -2.23 -18.06
CA GLN A 370 -11.40 -1.10 -17.82
C GLN A 370 -12.88 -1.45 -18.03
N HIS A 371 -13.20 -2.74 -18.23
CA HIS A 371 -14.57 -3.20 -18.47
C HIS A 371 -15.21 -3.82 -17.24
N GLY A 372 -14.41 -4.10 -16.23
CA GLY A 372 -14.81 -4.69 -14.95
C GLY A 372 -13.84 -5.77 -14.52
N VAL A 373 -13.72 -5.97 -13.21
CA VAL A 373 -12.84 -6.96 -12.59
C VAL A 373 -13.70 -8.09 -12.03
N PRO A 374 -13.83 -9.24 -12.72
CA PRO A 374 -14.62 -10.35 -12.20
C PRO A 374 -14.10 -10.83 -10.83
N GLY A 375 -15.02 -11.06 -9.92
CA GLY A 375 -14.70 -11.51 -8.55
C GLY A 375 -14.40 -10.33 -7.61
N ASP A 376 -13.20 -9.74 -7.66
CA ASP A 376 -12.84 -8.67 -6.73
C ASP A 376 -13.61 -7.36 -7.01
N GLY A 377 -13.88 -7.04 -8.27
CA GLY A 377 -14.71 -5.90 -8.60
C GLY A 377 -16.21 -6.10 -8.31
N ASP A 378 -16.66 -7.34 -8.11
CA ASP A 378 -18.05 -7.66 -7.73
C ASP A 378 -18.30 -7.57 -6.22
N ARG A 379 -17.25 -7.34 -5.41
CA ARG A 379 -17.38 -7.10 -3.98
C ARG A 379 -18.01 -5.75 -3.71
N VAL A 380 -18.80 -5.69 -2.64
CA VAL A 380 -19.49 -4.48 -2.20
C VAL A 380 -18.53 -3.63 -1.34
N LEU A 381 -18.51 -2.33 -1.59
CA LEU A 381 -17.81 -1.36 -0.75
C LEU A 381 -18.52 -1.21 0.60
N HIS A 382 -17.74 -1.25 1.66
CA HIS A 382 -18.22 -1.02 3.03
C HIS A 382 -17.68 0.32 3.57
N PRO A 383 -18.37 0.94 4.55
CA PRO A 383 -17.81 2.09 5.25
C PRO A 383 -16.56 1.69 6.05
N ASP A 384 -15.82 2.70 6.47
CA ASP A 384 -14.55 2.56 7.20
C ASP A 384 -13.47 1.79 6.42
N THR A 385 -13.43 2.00 5.10
CA THR A 385 -12.41 1.46 4.19
C THR A 385 -11.59 2.58 3.58
N VAL A 386 -10.35 2.29 3.20
CA VAL A 386 -9.43 3.24 2.58
C VAL A 386 -8.99 2.72 1.22
N TYR A 387 -8.95 3.63 0.24
CA TYR A 387 -8.57 3.33 -1.14
C TYR A 387 -7.40 4.20 -1.57
N ALA A 388 -6.48 3.61 -2.32
CA ALA A 388 -5.63 4.33 -3.25
C ALA A 388 -6.51 4.72 -4.45
N LEU A 389 -6.83 6.00 -4.56
CA LEU A 389 -7.65 6.56 -5.64
C LEU A 389 -6.76 6.82 -6.84
N GLU A 390 -6.38 5.74 -7.52
CA GLU A 390 -5.42 5.70 -8.60
C GLU A 390 -6.12 5.69 -9.97
N LEU A 391 -5.64 6.54 -10.88
CA LEU A 391 -6.21 6.69 -12.20
C LEU A 391 -5.24 7.37 -13.17
N ALA A 392 -5.55 7.36 -14.46
CA ALA A 392 -4.85 8.14 -15.44
C ALA A 392 -5.80 8.81 -16.44
N VAL A 393 -5.35 9.92 -17.01
CA VAL A 393 -6.00 10.59 -18.13
C VAL A 393 -5.04 10.70 -19.30
N ARG A 394 -5.60 10.69 -20.53
CA ARG A 394 -4.85 10.91 -21.77
C ARG A 394 -5.24 12.24 -22.38
N VAL A 395 -4.26 13.14 -22.50
CA VAL A 395 -4.51 14.50 -23.00
C VAL A 395 -3.43 14.89 -24.01
N PRO A 396 -3.80 15.38 -25.19
CA PRO A 396 -2.83 15.95 -26.14
C PRO A 396 -2.30 17.30 -25.61
N VAL A 397 -0.98 17.49 -25.71
CA VAL A 397 -0.28 18.70 -25.30
C VAL A 397 0.20 19.47 -26.53
N PRO A 398 -0.44 20.57 -26.89
CA PRO A 398 -0.09 21.36 -28.08
C PRO A 398 1.37 21.80 -28.09
N GLU A 399 1.93 22.18 -26.94
CA GLU A 399 3.31 22.61 -26.79
C GLU A 399 4.34 21.48 -26.99
N TRP A 400 3.86 20.23 -27.07
CA TRP A 400 4.63 19.03 -27.43
C TRP A 400 4.19 18.49 -28.81
N ASP A 401 3.90 19.39 -29.76
CA ASP A 401 3.42 19.06 -31.12
C ASP A 401 2.18 18.13 -31.13
N GLY A 402 1.29 18.28 -30.14
CA GLY A 402 0.11 17.46 -30.00
C GLY A 402 0.38 16.06 -29.43
N GLN A 403 1.60 15.78 -28.96
CA GLN A 403 1.92 14.52 -28.29
C GLN A 403 0.95 14.28 -27.12
N CYS A 404 0.39 13.07 -27.06
CA CYS A 404 -0.47 12.67 -25.95
C CYS A 404 0.38 12.37 -24.71
N VAL A 405 0.04 12.96 -23.56
CA VAL A 405 0.56 12.56 -22.26
C VAL A 405 -0.43 11.64 -21.56
N ARG A 406 0.09 10.63 -20.87
CA ARG A 406 -0.67 9.82 -19.90
C ARG A 406 -0.35 10.34 -18.50
N LEU A 407 -1.22 11.12 -17.94
CA LEU A 407 -1.04 11.69 -16.61
C LEU A 407 -1.68 10.74 -15.58
N ALA A 408 -0.83 10.11 -14.79
CA ALA A 408 -1.24 9.29 -13.65
C ALA A 408 -1.35 10.16 -12.38
N LEU A 409 -2.38 9.91 -11.58
CA LEU A 409 -2.63 10.56 -10.31
C LEU A 409 -3.06 9.52 -9.28
N GLU A 410 -2.61 9.69 -8.06
CA GLU A 410 -2.97 8.85 -6.94
C GLU A 410 -3.06 9.64 -5.65
N GLU A 411 -4.17 9.46 -4.94
CA GLU A 411 -4.43 10.01 -3.62
C GLU A 411 -5.07 8.93 -2.74
N ALA A 412 -4.81 8.97 -1.44
CA ALA A 412 -5.53 8.13 -0.51
C ALA A 412 -6.87 8.76 -0.12
N VAL A 413 -7.94 7.95 -0.09
CA VAL A 413 -9.27 8.39 0.37
C VAL A 413 -9.87 7.39 1.35
N ALA A 414 -10.53 7.90 2.40
CA ALA A 414 -11.35 7.11 3.30
C ALA A 414 -12.82 7.20 2.88
N LEU A 415 -13.48 6.04 2.75
CA LEU A 415 -14.92 5.92 2.61
C LEU A 415 -15.50 5.62 4.00
N THR A 416 -16.31 6.52 4.53
CA THR A 416 -16.99 6.38 5.83
C THR A 416 -18.50 6.53 5.65
N ASP A 417 -19.26 6.34 6.71
CA ASP A 417 -20.73 6.59 6.71
C ASP A 417 -21.07 8.05 6.35
N THR A 418 -20.15 8.99 6.56
CA THR A 418 -20.34 10.41 6.23
C THR A 418 -19.91 10.78 4.81
N GLY A 419 -19.36 9.83 4.06
CA GLY A 419 -18.88 10.01 2.69
C GLY A 419 -17.39 9.81 2.53
N VAL A 420 -16.84 10.39 1.46
CA VAL A 420 -15.42 10.24 1.07
C VAL A 420 -14.61 11.44 1.53
N THR A 421 -13.47 11.16 2.19
CA THR A 421 -12.50 12.17 2.64
C THR A 421 -11.11 11.81 2.10
N TYR A 422 -10.40 12.79 1.53
CA TYR A 422 -8.99 12.63 1.17
C TYR A 422 -8.13 12.60 2.43
N LEU A 423 -7.11 11.73 2.42
CA LEU A 423 -6.13 11.59 3.50
C LEU A 423 -4.81 12.24 3.09
N GLY A 424 -4.19 12.98 4.02
CA GLY A 424 -3.04 13.82 3.74
C GLY A 424 -3.39 15.04 2.90
N GLU A 425 -2.36 15.66 2.30
CA GLU A 425 -2.54 16.81 1.44
C GLU A 425 -2.71 16.37 -0.02
N ARG A 426 -3.75 16.88 -0.67
CA ARG A 426 -4.00 16.59 -2.08
C ARG A 426 -3.12 17.44 -2.98
N GLN A 427 -2.48 16.84 -3.98
CA GLN A 427 -1.81 17.61 -5.02
C GLN A 427 -2.83 18.26 -5.96
N THR A 428 -3.02 19.58 -5.84
CA THR A 428 -3.97 20.35 -6.65
C THR A 428 -3.36 20.95 -7.90
N GLU A 429 -2.04 21.11 -7.95
CA GLU A 429 -1.28 21.66 -9.07
C GLU A 429 -0.04 20.81 -9.35
N LEU A 430 0.49 20.91 -10.57
CA LEU A 430 1.78 20.31 -10.89
C LEU A 430 2.88 20.95 -10.03
N LEU A 431 3.68 20.14 -9.36
CA LEU A 431 4.91 20.64 -8.73
C LEU A 431 5.85 21.16 -9.82
N VAL A 432 6.73 22.08 -9.45
CA VAL A 432 7.74 22.60 -10.36
C VAL A 432 9.14 22.44 -9.78
N VAL A 433 10.05 21.89 -10.57
CA VAL A 433 11.48 21.86 -10.25
C VAL A 433 12.13 22.98 -11.04
N PRO A 434 12.76 23.99 -10.37
CA PRO A 434 13.45 25.07 -11.08
C PRO A 434 14.55 24.54 -11.98
N GLY A 435 14.61 25.05 -13.22
CA GLY A 435 15.75 24.80 -14.10
C GLY A 435 17.06 25.32 -13.49
N ALA A 436 18.18 24.67 -13.75
CA ALA A 436 19.48 25.17 -13.32
C ALA A 436 19.61 26.64 -13.78
N GLN A 437 19.79 27.56 -12.84
CA GLN A 437 20.13 28.93 -13.20
C GLN A 437 21.47 28.90 -13.90
N VAL A 438 21.48 29.19 -15.20
CA VAL A 438 22.73 29.50 -15.90
C VAL A 438 23.24 30.78 -15.27
N THR A 439 24.12 30.64 -14.28
CA THR A 439 24.91 31.78 -13.81
C THR A 439 25.72 32.23 -15.01
N PRO A 440 25.56 33.49 -15.50
CA PRO A 440 26.41 33.94 -16.58
C PRO A 440 27.84 33.88 -16.05
N THR A 441 28.67 33.01 -16.57
CA THR A 441 30.10 33.08 -16.39
C THR A 441 30.52 34.42 -17.00
N THR A 442 30.67 35.45 -16.18
CA THR A 442 31.36 36.66 -16.55
C THR A 442 32.77 36.22 -16.98
N GLY A 443 32.98 36.23 -18.26
CA GLY A 443 34.26 35.90 -18.86
C GLY A 443 35.34 36.84 -18.32
N ALA A 444 36.18 36.30 -17.42
CA ALA A 444 37.48 36.87 -17.15
C ALA A 444 38.41 36.45 -18.26
N ALA A 445 38.53 37.29 -19.30
CA ALA A 445 39.63 37.23 -20.24
C ALA A 445 40.92 37.55 -19.48
N GLY A 446 41.87 36.63 -19.49
CA GLY A 446 43.17 36.89 -18.86
C GLY A 446 44.12 35.71 -18.89
N SER A 447 44.68 35.47 -20.08
CA SER A 447 46.12 35.22 -20.32
C SER A 447 46.92 34.41 -19.26
N ARG A 448 47.40 33.26 -19.60
CA ARG A 448 48.79 32.90 -19.86
C ARG A 448 49.02 31.40 -19.85
N ALA A 449 49.54 30.94 -20.97
CA ALA A 449 50.09 29.60 -21.17
C ALA A 449 51.27 29.34 -20.21
N ALA A 450 51.23 28.22 -19.48
CA ALA A 450 52.41 27.63 -18.86
C ALA A 450 52.63 26.21 -19.42
N ALA A 451 53.82 25.95 -19.90
CA ALA A 451 54.26 24.75 -20.57
C ALA A 451 54.28 23.51 -19.67
N PRO A 452 54.15 22.29 -20.19
CA PRO A 452 54.06 21.06 -19.41
C PRO A 452 55.42 20.65 -18.84
N ARG A 453 55.50 20.43 -17.53
CA ARG A 453 56.62 19.79 -16.86
C ARG A 453 56.63 18.29 -17.15
N ARG A 454 57.72 17.79 -17.75
CA ARG A 454 58.06 16.38 -17.93
C ARG A 454 58.12 15.67 -16.56
N VAL A 455 57.33 14.63 -16.39
CA VAL A 455 57.45 13.69 -15.28
C VAL A 455 58.43 12.60 -15.64
N ALA A 456 59.52 12.48 -14.88
CA ALA A 456 60.58 11.45 -15.01
C ALA A 456 60.03 10.08 -14.57
N ARG A 457 60.16 9.07 -15.42
CA ARG A 457 59.93 7.67 -15.12
C ARG A 457 60.95 7.17 -14.08
N ARG A 458 60.54 6.79 -12.88
CA ARG A 458 61.36 5.96 -11.98
C ARG A 458 61.25 4.49 -12.39
N ARG A 459 62.44 3.88 -12.67
CA ARG A 459 62.61 2.44 -12.88
C ARG A 459 62.43 1.69 -11.55
N ARG A 460 61.77 0.54 -11.60
CA ARG A 460 61.77 -0.47 -10.53
C ARG A 460 63.09 -1.28 -10.59
N PRO A 461 63.66 -1.66 -9.47
CA PRO A 461 64.71 -2.66 -9.42
C PRO A 461 64.15 -4.09 -9.44
N PRO A 462 64.92 -5.08 -9.83
CA PRO A 462 64.53 -6.49 -9.91
C PRO A 462 64.75 -7.17 -8.55
N GLY A 463 63.83 -8.10 -8.19
CA GLY A 463 63.88 -8.99 -7.08
C GLY A 463 62.58 -9.80 -7.03
#